data_ba64aa455f8ea2a370e369776e671288
#
_entry.id   ba64aa455f8ea2a370e369776e671288
#
_cell.length_a   1.000
_cell.length_b   1.000
_cell.length_c   1.000
_cell.angle_alpha   90.00
_cell.angle_beta   90.00
_cell.angle_gamma   90.00
#
_symmetry.space_group_name_H-M   'P 1'
#
loop_
_entity.id
_entity.type
_entity.pdbx_description
1 polymer ?
#
loop_
_entity_poly.entity_id
_entity_poly.type
_entity_poly.pdbx_seq_one_letter_code
_entity_poly.pdbx_strand_id
1 'polypeptide(L)'
;GNITSIYQDSEGELWIGSWEEGLHHVKTDGTIEIFEYDAKNPYSISSNFVRACCEDNLGNIWIGTFNGLNRYDKSTGLFQNHTASDAQSDGLTHSSIWCIVKDNQGTLWLGTYFGGVNYFNPEYEIYSRYMYSPIEKKGLSNPVVGRTIEDKDGNLWIGTEGGGLNYYNRRTREFKWFRPEIGPNSISHNNIKALYYDASKDIIWIGTHLGGLNRLD
;
A
#
# COMPACT_ATOMS: atom_id res chain seq x y z
N GLY A 1 5.50 21.69 1.59
CA GLY A 1 4.56 20.75 0.93
C GLY A 1 3.90 19.81 1.91
N ASN A 2 2.83 19.15 1.47
CA ASN A 2 2.12 18.19 2.28
C ASN A 2 2.82 16.83 2.18
N ILE A 3 3.38 16.34 3.29
CA ILE A 3 4.00 15.02 3.37
C ILE A 3 2.90 13.96 3.44
N THR A 4 3.02 12.92 2.64
CA THR A 4 2.05 11.82 2.50
C THR A 4 2.58 10.51 3.06
N SER A 5 3.91 10.29 3.00
CA SER A 5 4.57 9.10 3.51
C SER A 5 6.00 9.40 3.94
N ILE A 6 6.47 8.65 4.93
CA ILE A 6 7.88 8.61 5.33
C ILE A 6 8.23 7.14 5.50
N TYR A 7 9.32 6.72 4.86
CA TYR A 7 9.83 5.36 4.93
C TYR A 7 11.34 5.39 5.19
N GLN A 8 11.83 4.59 6.12
CA GLN A 8 13.26 4.38 6.34
C GLN A 8 13.67 3.04 5.75
N ASP A 9 14.65 3.05 4.87
CA ASP A 9 15.18 1.83 4.27
C ASP A 9 16.19 1.10 5.17
N SER A 10 16.69 -0.04 4.70
CA SER A 10 17.66 -0.87 5.45
C SER A 10 19.02 -0.22 5.64
N GLU A 11 19.37 0.80 4.85
CA GLU A 11 20.59 1.59 4.95
C GLU A 11 20.44 2.78 5.91
N GLY A 12 19.22 3.00 6.45
CA GLY A 12 18.90 4.10 7.34
C GLY A 12 18.56 5.41 6.65
N GLU A 13 18.43 5.40 5.32
CA GLU A 13 18.04 6.55 4.51
C GLU A 13 16.54 6.77 4.53
N LEU A 14 16.08 8.01 4.38
CA LEU A 14 14.66 8.36 4.43
C LEU A 14 14.11 8.67 3.04
N TRP A 15 12.99 8.05 2.72
CA TRP A 15 12.20 8.28 1.51
C TRP A 15 10.90 8.97 1.90
N ILE A 16 10.77 10.24 1.50
CA ILE A 16 9.67 11.12 1.91
C ILE A 16 8.82 11.46 0.70
N GLY A 17 7.61 10.94 0.68
CA GLY A 17 6.62 11.26 -0.36
C GLY A 17 5.87 12.53 -0.06
N SER A 18 5.59 13.32 -1.08
CA SER A 18 4.81 14.53 -0.99
C SER A 18 3.57 14.51 -1.89
N TRP A 19 2.65 15.43 -1.66
CA TRP A 19 1.43 15.55 -2.48
C TRP A 19 1.68 16.17 -3.86
N GLU A 20 2.68 17.04 -4.02
CA GLU A 20 2.92 17.76 -5.27
C GLU A 20 4.40 17.95 -5.62
N GLU A 21 5.31 17.69 -4.68
CA GLU A 21 6.74 17.98 -4.80
C GLU A 21 7.57 16.73 -5.07
N GLY A 22 6.95 15.64 -5.51
CA GLY A 22 7.63 14.40 -5.84
C GLY A 22 8.13 13.62 -4.62
N LEU A 23 9.24 12.94 -4.79
CA LEU A 23 9.89 12.08 -3.81
C LEU A 23 11.20 12.72 -3.35
N HIS A 24 11.36 12.85 -2.03
CA HIS A 24 12.61 13.33 -1.41
C HIS A 24 13.35 12.13 -0.80
N HIS A 25 14.59 11.99 -1.17
CA HIS A 25 15.51 10.98 -0.62
C HIS A 25 16.54 11.69 0.24
N VAL A 26 16.51 11.43 1.54
CA VAL A 26 17.45 11.98 2.52
C VAL A 26 18.46 10.91 2.88
N LYS A 27 19.70 11.09 2.46
CA LYS A 27 20.81 10.18 2.72
C LYS A 27 21.32 10.30 4.16
N THR A 28 22.03 9.31 4.63
CA THR A 28 22.59 9.27 5.98
C THR A 28 23.62 10.38 6.25
N ASP A 29 24.25 10.95 5.20
CA ASP A 29 25.16 12.11 5.30
C ASP A 29 24.41 13.46 5.34
N GLY A 30 23.06 13.45 5.28
CA GLY A 30 22.22 14.63 5.26
C GLY A 30 21.98 15.22 3.86
N THR A 31 22.56 14.63 2.82
CA THR A 31 22.27 15.03 1.43
C THR A 31 20.82 14.73 1.08
N ILE A 32 20.15 15.67 0.39
CA ILE A 32 18.77 15.52 -0.07
C ILE A 32 18.77 15.51 -1.59
N GLU A 33 18.21 14.44 -2.16
CA GLU A 33 17.89 14.32 -3.58
C GLU A 33 16.38 14.44 -3.78
N ILE A 34 15.94 15.16 -4.81
CA ILE A 34 14.53 15.34 -5.12
C ILE A 34 14.26 14.74 -6.49
N PHE A 35 13.31 13.83 -6.56
CA PHE A 35 12.88 13.19 -7.78
C PHE A 35 11.49 13.70 -8.16
N GLU A 36 11.40 14.33 -9.32
CA GLU A 36 10.16 14.85 -9.88
C GLU A 36 9.82 14.17 -11.20
N TYR A 37 8.55 14.18 -11.53
CA TYR A 37 8.06 13.72 -12.81
C TYR A 37 8.53 14.64 -13.94
N ASP A 38 9.13 14.04 -14.97
CA ASP A 38 9.50 14.70 -16.21
C ASP A 38 8.93 13.92 -17.42
N ALA A 39 7.98 14.50 -18.12
CA ALA A 39 7.34 13.89 -19.30
C ALA A 39 8.32 13.57 -20.44
N LYS A 40 9.52 14.19 -20.46
CA LYS A 40 10.56 13.97 -21.46
C LYS A 40 11.57 12.89 -21.05
N ASN A 41 11.55 12.50 -19.77
CA ASN A 41 12.46 11.50 -19.23
C ASN A 41 11.67 10.23 -18.84
N PRO A 42 11.71 9.16 -19.64
CA PRO A 42 10.99 7.91 -19.33
C PRO A 42 11.50 7.19 -18.08
N TYR A 43 12.64 7.61 -17.55
CA TYR A 43 13.24 7.07 -16.32
C TYR A 43 13.02 7.99 -15.10
N SER A 44 12.18 9.01 -15.20
CA SER A 44 11.72 9.78 -14.05
C SER A 44 10.61 9.05 -13.30
N ILE A 45 10.31 9.49 -12.08
CA ILE A 45 9.13 9.04 -11.34
C ILE A 45 7.84 9.34 -12.14
N SER A 46 6.84 8.47 -12.06
CA SER A 46 5.63 8.55 -12.91
C SER A 46 4.64 9.67 -12.51
N SER A 47 4.79 10.27 -11.33
CA SER A 47 3.96 11.38 -10.84
C SER A 47 4.58 12.03 -9.61
N ASN A 48 4.38 13.34 -9.45
CA ASN A 48 4.77 14.09 -8.24
C ASN A 48 3.88 13.80 -7.02
N PHE A 49 2.74 13.14 -7.22
CA PHE A 49 1.86 12.71 -6.13
C PHE A 49 2.32 11.36 -5.59
N VAL A 50 3.27 11.36 -4.67
CA VAL A 50 3.81 10.15 -4.03
C VAL A 50 3.00 9.81 -2.78
N ARG A 51 2.66 8.53 -2.56
CA ARG A 51 1.79 8.11 -1.46
C ARG A 51 2.35 7.02 -0.57
N ALA A 52 3.25 6.21 -1.08
CA ALA A 52 3.82 5.11 -0.34
C ALA A 52 5.21 4.76 -0.84
N CYS A 53 6.07 4.34 0.07
CA CYS A 53 7.39 3.79 -0.24
C CYS A 53 7.59 2.49 0.54
N CYS A 54 8.32 1.55 -0.05
CA CYS A 54 8.68 0.29 0.60
C CYS A 54 9.93 -0.29 -0.06
N GLU A 55 10.83 -0.87 0.71
CA GLU A 55 12.01 -1.59 0.21
C GLU A 55 11.70 -3.09 0.07
N ASP A 56 12.07 -3.70 -1.07
CA ASP A 56 11.98 -5.15 -1.25
C ASP A 56 13.18 -5.89 -0.62
N ASN A 57 13.20 -7.22 -0.73
CA ASN A 57 14.30 -8.04 -0.20
C ASN A 57 15.59 -7.94 -1.02
N LEU A 58 15.53 -7.34 -2.21
CA LEU A 58 16.68 -7.11 -3.09
C LEU A 58 17.30 -5.71 -2.91
N GLY A 59 16.71 -4.88 -2.01
CA GLY A 59 17.16 -3.51 -1.74
C GLY A 59 16.61 -2.47 -2.73
N ASN A 60 15.69 -2.83 -3.63
CA ASN A 60 15.03 -1.84 -4.48
C ASN A 60 13.97 -1.08 -3.70
N ILE A 61 13.82 0.21 -3.97
CA ILE A 61 12.75 1.02 -3.40
C ILE A 61 11.57 1.05 -4.37
N TRP A 62 10.40 0.67 -3.84
CA TRP A 62 9.14 0.70 -4.55
C TRP A 62 8.32 1.90 -4.12
N ILE A 63 7.87 2.70 -5.06
CA ILE A 63 7.20 3.97 -4.83
C ILE A 63 5.83 3.94 -5.50
N GLY A 64 4.79 4.05 -4.69
CA GLY A 64 3.41 4.20 -5.14
C GLY A 64 3.05 5.65 -5.37
N THR A 65 2.60 5.96 -6.58
CA THR A 65 2.17 7.30 -6.96
C THR A 65 0.72 7.32 -7.45
N PHE A 66 0.22 8.51 -7.75
CA PHE A 66 -1.09 8.66 -8.37
C PHE A 66 -1.15 8.04 -9.78
N ASN A 67 -0.02 7.92 -10.48
CA ASN A 67 0.03 7.45 -11.87
C ASN A 67 1.02 6.31 -12.09
N GLY A 68 1.14 5.39 -11.17
CA GLY A 68 1.94 4.17 -11.34
C GLY A 68 2.64 3.72 -10.07
N LEU A 69 3.13 2.49 -10.17
CA LEU A 69 4.13 1.91 -9.28
C LEU A 69 5.49 2.10 -9.90
N ASN A 70 6.45 2.60 -9.15
CA ASN A 70 7.81 2.86 -9.62
C ASN A 70 8.78 2.00 -8.83
N ARG A 71 9.74 1.37 -9.50
CA ARG A 71 10.90 0.76 -8.87
C ARG A 71 12.11 1.66 -9.08
N TYR A 72 12.71 2.11 -8.00
CA TYR A 72 13.98 2.82 -8.05
C TYR A 72 15.13 1.84 -7.88
N ASP A 73 16.02 1.82 -8.86
CA ASP A 73 17.25 1.03 -8.84
C ASP A 73 18.38 1.91 -8.26
N LYS A 74 18.79 1.62 -7.03
CA LYS A 74 19.86 2.36 -6.33
C LYS A 74 21.20 2.32 -7.07
N SER A 75 21.46 1.29 -7.90
CA SER A 75 22.72 1.14 -8.61
C SER A 75 22.83 2.05 -9.83
N THR A 76 21.72 2.33 -10.49
CA THR A 76 21.65 3.15 -11.71
C THR A 76 21.09 4.55 -11.46
N GLY A 77 20.38 4.75 -10.36
CA GLY A 77 19.64 5.98 -10.05
C GLY A 77 18.41 6.20 -10.94
N LEU A 78 17.91 5.16 -11.59
CA LEU A 78 16.81 5.25 -12.56
C LEU A 78 15.52 4.63 -12.02
N PHE A 79 14.39 5.16 -12.47
CA PHE A 79 13.08 4.58 -12.21
C PHE A 79 12.62 3.69 -13.34
N GLN A 80 12.02 2.55 -12.99
CA GLN A 80 11.22 1.72 -13.85
C GLN A 80 9.76 1.88 -13.47
N ASN A 81 8.93 2.29 -14.42
CA ASN A 81 7.53 2.63 -14.20
C ASN A 81 6.60 1.48 -14.62
N HIS A 82 5.66 1.12 -13.75
CA HIS A 82 4.60 0.14 -13.99
C HIS A 82 3.26 0.86 -13.89
N THR A 83 2.50 0.87 -14.97
CA THR A 83 1.15 1.46 -15.02
C THR A 83 0.11 0.41 -15.36
N ALA A 84 -1.15 0.67 -15.02
CA ALA A 84 -2.24 -0.18 -15.46
C ALA A 84 -2.35 -0.09 -16.99
N SER A 85 -2.40 -1.25 -17.64
CA SER A 85 -2.60 -1.37 -19.09
C SER A 85 -3.80 -2.27 -19.35
N ASP A 86 -4.74 -1.80 -20.15
CA ASP A 86 -5.92 -2.57 -20.58
C ASP A 86 -5.54 -3.80 -21.42
N ALA A 87 -4.30 -3.84 -21.92
CA ALA A 87 -3.81 -4.90 -22.82
C ALA A 87 -3.12 -6.07 -22.10
N GLN A 88 -2.82 -5.97 -20.80
CA GLN A 88 -2.13 -7.02 -20.07
C GLN A 88 -3.01 -7.58 -18.94
N SER A 89 -3.38 -8.86 -19.06
CA SER A 89 -4.13 -9.58 -18.02
C SER A 89 -3.38 -9.71 -16.69
N ASP A 90 -2.05 -9.52 -16.72
CA ASP A 90 -1.12 -9.78 -15.61
C ASP A 90 -0.49 -8.50 -15.01
N GLY A 91 -1.00 -7.32 -15.39
CA GLY A 91 -0.51 -6.01 -14.92
C GLY A 91 -1.27 -5.47 -13.70
N LEU A 92 -0.89 -4.26 -13.29
CA LEU A 92 -1.63 -3.50 -12.27
C LEU A 92 -3.09 -3.28 -12.69
N THR A 93 -4.00 -3.44 -11.73
CA THR A 93 -5.45 -3.22 -11.97
C THR A 93 -5.82 -1.74 -12.04
N HIS A 94 -5.01 -0.87 -11.46
CA HIS A 94 -5.19 0.59 -11.46
C HIS A 94 -3.87 1.30 -11.21
N SER A 95 -3.59 2.38 -11.92
CA SER A 95 -2.31 3.11 -11.79
C SER A 95 -2.18 3.88 -10.47
N SER A 96 -3.28 4.32 -9.85
CA SER A 96 -3.20 5.07 -8.59
C SER A 96 -2.96 4.13 -7.40
N ILE A 97 -1.72 4.10 -6.91
CA ILE A 97 -1.29 3.28 -5.77
C ILE A 97 -1.43 4.10 -4.48
N TRP A 98 -2.13 3.56 -3.49
CA TRP A 98 -2.39 4.23 -2.22
C TRP A 98 -1.52 3.74 -1.07
N CYS A 99 -1.22 2.47 -1.06
CA CYS A 99 -0.32 1.89 -0.07
C CYS A 99 0.48 0.75 -0.66
N ILE A 100 1.66 0.52 -0.08
CA ILE A 100 2.53 -0.61 -0.35
C ILE A 100 2.92 -1.22 0.99
N VAL A 101 2.82 -2.54 1.09
CA VAL A 101 3.28 -3.30 2.26
C VAL A 101 4.08 -4.50 1.77
N LYS A 102 5.27 -4.68 2.34
CA LYS A 102 6.04 -5.92 2.18
C LYS A 102 5.69 -6.84 3.34
N ASP A 103 5.29 -8.06 3.01
CA ASP A 103 5.07 -9.10 4.01
C ASP A 103 6.38 -9.82 4.39
N ASN A 104 6.29 -10.72 5.38
CA ASN A 104 7.43 -11.49 5.87
C ASN A 104 7.99 -12.52 4.87
N GLN A 105 7.32 -12.74 3.74
CA GLN A 105 7.76 -13.60 2.64
C GLN A 105 8.37 -12.81 1.47
N GLY A 106 8.48 -11.49 1.60
CA GLY A 106 9.00 -10.60 0.57
C GLY A 106 7.97 -10.23 -0.51
N THR A 107 6.70 -10.61 -0.36
CA THR A 107 5.63 -10.23 -1.29
C THR A 107 5.23 -8.77 -1.05
N LEU A 108 5.14 -8.00 -2.11
CA LEU A 108 4.61 -6.64 -2.07
C LEU A 108 3.09 -6.66 -2.31
N TRP A 109 2.36 -6.02 -1.40
CA TRP A 109 0.91 -5.85 -1.45
C TRP A 109 0.60 -4.39 -1.73
N LEU A 110 -0.12 -4.15 -2.83
CA LEU A 110 -0.40 -2.82 -3.37
C LEU A 110 -1.89 -2.53 -3.25
N GLY A 111 -2.27 -1.61 -2.39
CA GLY A 111 -3.62 -1.08 -2.37
C GLY A 111 -3.79 -0.02 -3.45
N THR A 112 -4.84 -0.12 -4.25
CA THR A 112 -5.12 0.80 -5.35
C THR A 112 -6.41 1.58 -5.15
N TYR A 113 -6.58 2.69 -5.88
CA TYR A 113 -7.73 3.58 -5.71
C TYR A 113 -9.07 2.94 -6.09
N PHE A 114 -9.15 2.18 -7.18
CA PHE A 114 -10.36 1.48 -7.61
C PHE A 114 -10.12 0.04 -8.07
N GLY A 115 -8.88 -0.40 -8.12
CA GLY A 115 -8.49 -1.70 -8.64
C GLY A 115 -8.35 -2.81 -7.58
N GLY A 116 -8.73 -2.56 -6.32
CA GLY A 116 -8.55 -3.52 -5.24
C GLY A 116 -7.11 -3.66 -4.78
N VAL A 117 -6.69 -4.86 -4.44
CA VAL A 117 -5.33 -5.19 -4.02
C VAL A 117 -4.63 -6.00 -5.10
N ASN A 118 -3.47 -5.54 -5.49
CA ASN A 118 -2.51 -6.31 -6.29
C ASN A 118 -1.41 -6.84 -5.37
N TYR A 119 -0.86 -7.97 -5.67
CA TYR A 119 0.33 -8.46 -4.98
C TYR A 119 1.26 -9.16 -5.96
N PHE A 120 2.54 -9.05 -5.73
CA PHE A 120 3.58 -9.75 -6.49
C PHE A 120 4.82 -9.91 -5.63
N ASN A 121 5.62 -10.92 -5.96
CA ASN A 121 6.97 -11.05 -5.42
C ASN A 121 7.95 -10.51 -6.45
N PRO A 122 8.78 -9.48 -6.12
CA PRO A 122 9.76 -8.93 -7.03
C PRO A 122 10.76 -9.94 -7.59
N GLU A 123 11.00 -11.04 -6.87
CA GLU A 123 11.89 -12.12 -7.33
C GLU A 123 11.33 -12.93 -8.50
N TYR A 124 9.99 -12.96 -8.66
CA TYR A 124 9.31 -13.76 -9.67
C TYR A 124 8.56 -12.96 -10.73
N GLU A 125 8.44 -11.64 -10.56
CA GLU A 125 7.74 -10.70 -11.46
C GLU A 125 6.30 -11.09 -11.83
N ILE A 126 5.62 -11.88 -10.99
CA ILE A 126 4.24 -12.33 -11.22
C ILE A 126 3.29 -11.52 -10.35
N TYR A 127 2.40 -10.75 -11.00
CA TYR A 127 1.33 -10.02 -10.32
C TYR A 127 0.12 -10.91 -10.09
N SER A 128 -0.42 -10.84 -8.90
CA SER A 128 -1.72 -11.40 -8.54
C SER A 128 -2.61 -10.30 -7.94
N ARG A 129 -3.93 -10.51 -7.95
CA ARG A 129 -4.87 -9.46 -7.57
C ARG A 129 -6.09 -9.98 -6.82
N TYR A 130 -6.56 -9.20 -5.86
CA TYR A 130 -7.86 -9.36 -5.22
C TYR A 130 -8.73 -8.17 -5.53
N MET A 131 -9.86 -8.43 -6.17
CA MET A 131 -10.83 -7.42 -6.58
C MET A 131 -11.98 -7.34 -5.58
N TYR A 132 -12.76 -6.27 -5.67
CA TYR A 132 -14.07 -6.19 -5.04
C TYR A 132 -14.94 -7.39 -5.42
N SER A 133 -15.64 -7.94 -4.44
CA SER A 133 -16.67 -8.97 -4.66
C SER A 133 -17.93 -8.57 -3.89
N PRO A 134 -19.14 -8.75 -4.45
CA PRO A 134 -20.37 -8.58 -3.67
C PRO A 134 -20.59 -9.70 -2.65
N ILE A 135 -19.78 -10.76 -2.72
CA ILE A 135 -19.88 -11.96 -1.86
C ILE A 135 -18.70 -11.95 -0.89
N GLU A 136 -18.96 -11.89 0.42
CA GLU A 136 -17.97 -12.12 1.46
C GLU A 136 -17.25 -13.46 1.23
N LYS A 137 -16.03 -13.58 1.70
CA LYS A 137 -15.07 -14.67 1.48
C LYS A 137 -14.39 -14.68 0.10
N LYS A 138 -14.96 -14.09 -0.95
CA LYS A 138 -14.44 -14.17 -2.31
C LYS A 138 -13.61 -12.96 -2.75
N GLY A 139 -13.61 -11.87 -1.98
CA GLY A 139 -12.86 -10.67 -2.33
C GLY A 139 -13.05 -9.53 -1.34
N LEU A 140 -12.59 -8.36 -1.74
CA LEU A 140 -12.68 -7.15 -0.93
C LEU A 140 -14.11 -6.62 -0.83
N SER A 141 -14.41 -5.99 0.29
CA SER A 141 -15.70 -5.33 0.55
C SER A 141 -15.91 -4.02 -0.24
N ASN A 142 -14.82 -3.42 -0.74
CA ASN A 142 -14.82 -2.18 -1.51
C ASN A 142 -13.54 -2.10 -2.35
N PRO A 143 -13.58 -1.55 -3.57
CA PRO A 143 -12.42 -1.46 -4.45
C PRO A 143 -11.39 -0.39 -4.03
N VAL A 144 -11.77 0.57 -3.17
CA VAL A 144 -10.87 1.65 -2.73
C VAL A 144 -10.13 1.21 -1.49
N VAL A 145 -8.87 0.83 -1.65
CA VAL A 145 -7.99 0.36 -0.56
C VAL A 145 -7.14 1.50 -0.05
N GLY A 146 -7.22 1.77 1.25
CA GLY A 146 -6.52 2.88 1.89
C GLY A 146 -5.28 2.47 2.67
N ARG A 147 -5.37 1.43 3.49
CA ARG A 147 -4.28 0.95 4.37
C ARG A 147 -4.27 -0.57 4.44
N THR A 148 -3.07 -1.14 4.58
CA THR A 148 -2.89 -2.59 4.77
C THR A 148 -1.82 -2.81 5.82
N ILE A 149 -2.02 -3.79 6.69
CA ILE A 149 -1.02 -4.27 7.66
C ILE A 149 -1.04 -5.80 7.70
N GLU A 150 0.06 -6.40 8.11
CA GLU A 150 0.19 -7.83 8.35
C GLU A 150 0.16 -8.10 9.87
N ASP A 151 -0.51 -9.18 10.30
CA ASP A 151 -0.47 -9.67 11.67
C ASP A 151 0.66 -10.70 11.89
N LYS A 152 0.83 -11.18 13.14
CA LYS A 152 1.86 -12.16 13.50
C LYS A 152 1.73 -13.51 12.80
N ASP A 153 0.54 -13.85 12.35
CA ASP A 153 0.23 -15.12 11.66
C ASP A 153 0.36 -14.99 10.13
N GLY A 154 0.78 -13.81 9.65
CA GLY A 154 0.96 -13.50 8.25
C GLY A 154 -0.34 -13.21 7.50
N ASN A 155 -1.46 -13.00 8.18
CA ASN A 155 -2.70 -12.59 7.56
C ASN A 155 -2.74 -11.08 7.34
N LEU A 156 -3.58 -10.63 6.41
CA LEU A 156 -3.66 -9.21 6.08
C LEU A 156 -4.94 -8.57 6.62
N TRP A 157 -4.77 -7.37 7.13
CA TRP A 157 -5.85 -6.46 7.52
C TRP A 157 -5.86 -5.27 6.59
N ILE A 158 -6.96 -5.11 5.85
CA ILE A 158 -7.06 -4.19 4.73
C ILE A 158 -8.20 -3.21 4.98
N GLY A 159 -7.85 -1.97 5.22
CA GLY A 159 -8.80 -0.88 5.40
C GLY A 159 -9.25 -0.32 4.06
N THR A 160 -10.56 -0.16 3.90
CA THR A 160 -11.16 0.37 2.66
C THR A 160 -11.92 1.67 2.91
N GLU A 161 -12.17 2.43 1.85
CA GLU A 161 -13.03 3.61 1.90
C GLU A 161 -14.45 3.23 1.47
N GLY A 162 -15.30 2.98 2.46
CA GLY A 162 -16.72 2.66 2.28
C GLY A 162 -17.09 1.19 2.53
N GLY A 163 -16.13 0.27 2.61
CA GLY A 163 -16.38 -1.15 2.86
C GLY A 163 -16.04 -1.65 4.26
N GLY A 164 -15.45 -0.80 5.10
CA GLY A 164 -14.96 -1.18 6.41
C GLY A 164 -13.57 -1.81 6.38
N LEU A 165 -13.31 -2.67 7.37
CA LEU A 165 -12.06 -3.42 7.50
C LEU A 165 -12.24 -4.82 6.93
N ASN A 166 -11.27 -5.26 6.12
CA ASN A 166 -11.21 -6.61 5.56
C ASN A 166 -10.07 -7.37 6.25
N TYR A 167 -10.35 -8.60 6.64
CA TYR A 167 -9.36 -9.57 7.07
C TYR A 167 -9.20 -10.61 5.97
N TYR A 168 -7.97 -10.84 5.52
CA TYR A 168 -7.64 -11.88 4.56
C TYR A 168 -6.83 -12.97 5.24
N ASN A 169 -7.42 -14.16 5.36
CA ASN A 169 -6.72 -15.34 5.87
C ASN A 169 -5.90 -15.97 4.73
N ARG A 170 -4.57 -15.89 4.85
CA ARG A 170 -3.65 -16.36 3.81
C ARG A 170 -3.69 -17.88 3.62
N ARG A 171 -3.94 -18.64 4.70
CA ARG A 171 -3.99 -20.10 4.64
C ARG A 171 -5.25 -20.62 3.95
N THR A 172 -6.43 -20.04 4.27
CA THR A 172 -7.71 -20.45 3.66
C THR A 172 -8.01 -19.72 2.37
N ARG A 173 -7.32 -18.59 2.11
CA ARG A 173 -7.56 -17.66 1.00
C ARG A 173 -8.96 -17.04 1.03
N GLU A 174 -9.54 -16.88 2.20
CA GLU A 174 -10.86 -16.30 2.39
C GLU A 174 -10.79 -14.91 3.00
N PHE A 175 -11.76 -14.06 2.63
CA PHE A 175 -11.97 -12.75 3.21
C PHE A 175 -13.05 -12.80 4.29
N LYS A 176 -12.89 -11.97 5.33
CA LYS A 176 -13.92 -11.61 6.30
C LYS A 176 -14.02 -10.10 6.38
N TRP A 177 -15.24 -9.57 6.44
CA TRP A 177 -15.49 -8.14 6.48
C TRP A 177 -16.00 -7.71 7.84
N PHE A 178 -15.46 -6.62 8.34
CA PHE A 178 -15.92 -5.94 9.55
C PHE A 178 -16.51 -4.60 9.14
N ARG A 179 -17.80 -4.41 9.41
CA ARG A 179 -18.56 -3.21 9.07
C ARG A 179 -19.26 -2.68 10.30
N PRO A 180 -19.67 -1.38 10.33
CA PRO A 180 -20.51 -0.87 11.40
C PRO A 180 -21.82 -1.67 11.51
N GLU A 181 -22.09 -2.16 12.72
CA GLU A 181 -23.31 -2.88 13.07
C GLU A 181 -23.88 -2.28 14.36
N ILE A 182 -25.14 -2.58 14.65
CA ILE A 182 -25.76 -2.16 15.92
C ILE A 182 -25.18 -3.03 17.03
N GLY A 183 -24.39 -2.43 17.94
CA GLY A 183 -23.81 -3.12 19.08
C GLY A 183 -22.41 -2.61 19.44
N PRO A 184 -21.90 -3.00 20.62
CA PRO A 184 -20.63 -2.49 21.14
C PRO A 184 -19.39 -3.11 20.46
N ASN A 185 -19.55 -4.22 19.76
CA ASN A 185 -18.45 -5.02 19.18
C ASN A 185 -18.34 -4.83 17.68
N SER A 186 -18.56 -3.63 17.19
CA SER A 186 -18.40 -3.32 15.77
C SER A 186 -17.50 -2.10 15.55
N ILE A 187 -16.94 -1.98 14.36
CA ILE A 187 -16.18 -0.79 14.00
C ILE A 187 -17.11 0.42 13.88
N SER A 188 -16.60 1.61 14.19
CA SER A 188 -17.42 2.83 14.27
C SER A 188 -17.78 3.44 12.91
N HIS A 189 -17.04 3.13 11.81
CA HIS A 189 -17.27 3.70 10.49
C HIS A 189 -16.70 2.83 9.37
N ASN A 190 -17.29 2.88 8.16
CA ASN A 190 -16.85 2.12 6.99
C ASN A 190 -15.57 2.64 6.31
N ASN A 191 -15.18 3.89 6.59
CA ASN A 191 -13.96 4.46 5.99
C ASN A 191 -12.80 4.32 6.96
N ILE A 192 -11.86 3.43 6.63
CA ILE A 192 -10.68 3.17 7.45
C ILE A 192 -9.54 4.08 6.96
N LYS A 193 -8.97 4.87 7.87
CA LYS A 193 -7.91 5.85 7.57
C LYS A 193 -6.54 5.45 8.11
N ALA A 194 -6.50 4.66 9.18
CA ALA A 194 -5.26 4.19 9.78
C ALA A 194 -5.43 2.79 10.33
N LEU A 195 -4.36 1.99 10.24
CA LEU A 195 -4.24 0.68 10.85
C LEU A 195 -2.89 0.59 11.53
N TYR A 196 -2.85 0.00 12.71
CA TYR A 196 -1.62 -0.33 13.42
C TYR A 196 -1.79 -1.65 14.18
N TYR A 197 -0.84 -2.56 14.02
CA TYR A 197 -0.78 -3.81 14.74
C TYR A 197 0.21 -3.72 15.89
N ASP A 198 -0.27 -3.84 17.13
CA ASP A 198 0.54 -3.95 18.33
C ASP A 198 0.89 -5.43 18.58
N ALA A 199 2.03 -5.87 18.05
CA ALA A 199 2.47 -7.25 18.16
C ALA A 199 2.73 -7.70 19.62
N SER A 200 3.01 -6.77 20.53
CA SER A 200 3.26 -7.08 21.94
C SER A 200 1.99 -7.48 22.69
N LYS A 201 0.84 -7.03 22.23
CA LYS A 201 -0.47 -7.26 22.85
C LYS A 201 -1.44 -8.02 21.98
N ASP A 202 -1.05 -8.30 20.73
CA ASP A 202 -1.92 -8.89 19.70
C ASP A 202 -3.20 -8.08 19.45
N ILE A 203 -3.04 -6.76 19.32
CA ILE A 203 -4.14 -5.81 19.17
C ILE A 203 -4.01 -5.07 17.84
N ILE A 204 -5.13 -4.89 17.15
CA ILE A 204 -5.21 -4.02 15.98
C ILE A 204 -5.93 -2.72 16.36
N TRP A 205 -5.25 -1.61 16.15
CA TRP A 205 -5.81 -0.28 16.28
C TRP A 205 -6.31 0.21 14.92
N ILE A 206 -7.56 0.69 14.89
CA ILE A 206 -8.26 1.04 13.65
C ILE A 206 -8.74 2.48 13.76
N GLY A 207 -8.08 3.39 13.06
CA GLY A 207 -8.53 4.78 12.92
C GLY A 207 -9.54 4.92 11.78
N THR A 208 -10.69 5.51 12.06
CA THR A 208 -11.77 5.68 11.10
C THR A 208 -12.05 7.15 10.78
N HIS A 209 -12.64 7.42 9.61
CA HIS A 209 -13.06 8.78 9.26
C HIS A 209 -14.29 9.17 10.07
N LEU A 210 -14.17 10.22 10.90
CA LEU A 210 -15.21 10.75 11.79
C LEU A 210 -15.75 9.78 12.85
N GLY A 211 -15.30 8.53 12.91
CA GLY A 211 -15.75 7.53 13.88
C GLY A 211 -14.78 7.28 15.03
N GLY A 212 -13.61 7.97 15.03
CA GLY A 212 -12.62 7.86 16.10
C GLY A 212 -11.72 6.62 15.95
N LEU A 213 -11.23 6.11 17.09
CA LEU A 213 -10.31 5.00 17.19
C LEU A 213 -11.04 3.75 17.72
N ASN A 214 -10.88 2.64 17.03
CA ASN A 214 -11.36 1.33 17.44
C ASN A 214 -10.20 0.42 17.82
N ARG A 215 -10.45 -0.51 18.71
CA ARG A 215 -9.53 -1.56 19.12
C ARG A 215 -10.15 -2.93 18.82
N LEU A 216 -9.39 -3.81 18.22
CA LEU A 216 -9.73 -5.19 17.96
C LEU A 216 -8.70 -6.10 18.67
N ASP A 217 -9.22 -7.02 19.50
CA ASP A 217 -8.45 -8.03 20.26
C ASP A 217 -8.66 -9.40 19.63
#